data_5a925400614c8c193e1c41e8e4d4f130
#
_entry.id   5a925400614c8c193e1c41e8e4d4f130
#
_cell.length_a   1.000
_cell.length_b   1.000
_cell.length_c   1.000
_cell.angle_alpha   90.00
_cell.angle_beta   90.00
_cell.angle_gamma   90.00
#
_symmetry.space_group_name_H-M   'P 1'
#
loop_
_entity.id
_entity.type
_entity.pdbx_description
1 polymer ?
#
loop_
_entity_poly.entity_id
_entity_poly.type
_entity_poly.pdbx_seq_one_letter_code
_entity_poly.pdbx_strand_id
1 'polypeptide(L)'
;MSSRDYETRASHWPATTTISDCDYTIGDALRKAAARWPSRTALVEGIVGCDARTWSYAELLRDSEAVASALLAHFRPGERIAVWSANSPEWVCLELGAALAGITLVTVNPAYRSAELEFVLRQSRAHGIFVQPQVHSRDLLAMARTVSEELPELRLVQSLEQWDDFLSSSSAGTLHLPHVGFTDPAQIQYTSGTTGFPKGAMLSHRALAVNGRLYAETIGATPEDVWVNPMPLFHTAGCGLVTLGALQTGGVHVLPGRFDADLMLDLFERHRGTILLSVPTMLIRMLDAQRASARDLSSWRLATLGGAPVPVELIRRARRDFGVDVGIGYGQTEAAPYITHTVPSDMHPQWMETVGRPLPQVEVKIAPQGTGEPLPIGELGEICTRSICVMSGYFENPEATATAIDKDGWLRTGDLGSMDAAGYVRITGRVKDMIIRGGENIYPREIEDLLFTHESVANVSVVGLPHHEWGEIVAAFVQARPGAPLTQEALISHCTGRIASYKIPQVWEFVADFPQTASGKIQKFALRDHYLSRTGPPPQPDDLHRRGA
;
A
#
# COMPACT_ATOMS: atom_id res chain seq x y z
N MET A 1 -7.13 29.62 4.31
CA MET A 1 -8.41 29.90 3.64
C MET A 1 -9.44 28.98 4.25
N SER A 2 -10.53 29.50 4.81
CA SER A 2 -11.55 28.74 5.53
C SER A 2 -12.18 27.70 4.60
N SER A 3 -12.29 26.47 5.10
CA SER A 3 -13.08 25.41 4.49
C SER A 3 -14.55 25.90 4.41
N ARG A 4 -14.95 26.38 3.23
CA ARG A 4 -16.38 26.55 2.96
C ARG A 4 -17.00 25.17 3.01
N ASP A 5 -18.10 25.03 3.77
CA ASP A 5 -18.95 23.86 3.82
C ASP A 5 -19.51 23.60 2.40
N TYR A 6 -18.81 22.74 1.66
CA TYR A 6 -19.28 22.25 0.37
C TYR A 6 -20.21 21.07 0.69
N GLU A 7 -21.51 21.30 0.77
CA GLU A 7 -22.48 20.23 0.78
C GLU A 7 -22.78 19.82 -0.66
N THR A 8 -22.41 18.59 -1.01
CA THR A 8 -22.76 18.03 -2.31
C THR A 8 -24.20 17.51 -2.31
N ARG A 9 -24.90 17.63 -3.45
CA ARG A 9 -26.26 17.07 -3.61
C ARG A 9 -26.26 15.63 -4.15
N ALA A 10 -25.13 15.15 -4.61
CA ALA A 10 -24.89 13.79 -5.08
C ALA A 10 -23.57 13.28 -4.51
N SER A 11 -23.38 11.97 -4.49
CA SER A 11 -22.14 11.32 -4.04
C SER A 11 -21.00 11.57 -5.02
N HIS A 12 -20.64 12.85 -5.19
CA HIS A 12 -19.58 13.32 -6.09
C HIS A 12 -18.83 14.49 -5.44
N TRP A 13 -17.54 14.31 -5.24
CA TRP A 13 -16.61 15.32 -4.74
C TRP A 13 -15.69 15.77 -5.86
N PRO A 14 -15.81 17.01 -6.34
CA PRO A 14 -14.97 17.51 -7.44
C PRO A 14 -13.52 17.74 -6.98
N ALA A 15 -12.60 17.60 -7.92
CA ALA A 15 -11.21 17.98 -7.67
C ALA A 15 -11.12 19.47 -7.33
N THR A 16 -10.37 19.80 -6.28
CA THR A 16 -10.06 21.19 -5.98
C THR A 16 -8.96 21.69 -6.93
N THR A 17 -9.22 22.75 -7.67
CA THR A 17 -8.38 23.24 -8.77
C THR A 17 -7.20 24.13 -8.33
N THR A 18 -6.91 24.21 -7.05
CA THR A 18 -6.04 25.25 -6.48
C THR A 18 -4.54 24.94 -6.51
N ILE A 19 -4.08 23.82 -7.06
CA ILE A 19 -2.64 23.55 -7.12
C ILE A 19 -2.13 23.83 -8.54
N SER A 20 -1.51 24.99 -8.72
CA SER A 20 -0.60 25.27 -9.83
C SER A 20 0.71 24.52 -9.57
N ASP A 21 1.39 24.05 -10.62
CA ASP A 21 2.69 23.37 -10.53
C ASP A 21 2.61 21.88 -10.11
N CYS A 22 1.94 21.09 -10.96
CA CYS A 22 1.91 19.63 -10.86
C CYS A 22 2.69 18.91 -11.95
N ASP A 23 3.16 19.65 -12.96
CA ASP A 23 3.83 19.10 -14.13
C ASP A 23 5.34 19.08 -13.91
N TYR A 24 5.80 18.12 -13.07
CA TYR A 24 7.21 17.92 -12.75
C TYR A 24 7.50 16.43 -12.54
N THR A 25 8.77 16.08 -12.68
CA THR A 25 9.28 14.73 -12.49
C THR A 25 9.74 14.47 -11.06
N ILE A 26 9.97 13.21 -10.70
CA ILE A 26 10.62 12.83 -9.45
C ILE A 26 12.03 13.44 -9.38
N GLY A 27 12.76 13.48 -10.52
CA GLY A 27 14.07 14.12 -10.62
C GLY A 27 14.01 15.63 -10.34
N ASP A 28 12.96 16.32 -10.81
CA ASP A 28 12.78 17.75 -10.53
C ASP A 28 12.47 17.98 -9.03
N ALA A 29 11.66 17.12 -8.42
CA ALA A 29 11.39 17.18 -6.98
C ALA A 29 12.69 17.02 -6.17
N LEU A 30 13.55 16.07 -6.53
CA LEU A 30 14.85 15.85 -5.89
C LEU A 30 15.77 17.07 -6.03
N ARG A 31 15.94 17.61 -7.25
CA ARG A 31 16.76 18.82 -7.48
C ARG A 31 16.25 20.03 -6.72
N LYS A 32 14.93 20.23 -6.70
CA LYS A 32 14.28 21.31 -5.97
C LYS A 32 14.51 21.18 -4.45
N ALA A 33 14.38 19.97 -3.91
CA ALA A 33 14.63 19.70 -2.49
C ALA A 33 16.11 19.91 -2.13
N ALA A 34 17.05 19.40 -2.93
CA ALA A 34 18.49 19.58 -2.72
C ALA A 34 18.93 21.05 -2.81
N ALA A 35 18.33 21.82 -3.72
CA ALA A 35 18.59 23.26 -3.82
C ALA A 35 18.05 24.04 -2.62
N ARG A 36 16.91 23.63 -2.07
CA ARG A 36 16.25 24.32 -0.95
C ARG A 36 16.84 23.96 0.41
N TRP A 37 17.27 22.70 0.59
CA TRP A 37 17.74 22.18 1.89
C TRP A 37 19.06 21.39 1.79
N PRO A 38 20.12 21.91 1.14
CA PRO A 38 21.29 21.12 0.75
C PRO A 38 21.97 20.39 1.90
N SER A 39 22.06 21.03 3.07
CA SER A 39 22.77 20.50 4.25
C SER A 39 21.86 19.78 5.26
N ARG A 40 20.53 19.77 5.05
CA ARG A 40 19.63 19.00 5.94
C ARG A 40 19.77 17.51 5.66
N THR A 41 19.62 16.71 6.70
CA THR A 41 19.53 15.26 6.57
C THR A 41 18.25 14.91 5.79
N ALA A 42 18.41 14.12 4.73
CA ALA A 42 17.31 13.63 3.89
C ALA A 42 16.97 12.17 4.20
N LEU A 43 18.01 11.33 4.33
CA LEU A 43 17.86 9.87 4.51
C LEU A 43 18.78 9.38 5.62
N VAL A 44 18.26 8.48 6.45
CA VAL A 44 18.98 7.78 7.51
C VAL A 44 18.72 6.29 7.40
N GLU A 45 19.75 5.47 7.37
CA GLU A 45 19.62 4.02 7.44
C GLU A 45 19.21 3.60 8.85
N GLY A 46 18.03 2.98 8.99
CA GLY A 46 17.45 2.59 10.27
C GLY A 46 17.95 1.23 10.75
N ILE A 47 19.10 1.20 11.41
CA ILE A 47 19.74 -0.01 11.96
C ILE A 47 19.86 0.02 13.48
N VAL A 48 20.02 -1.18 14.08
CA VAL A 48 20.17 -1.31 15.53
C VAL A 48 21.60 -0.93 15.93
N GLY A 49 21.73 -0.03 16.91
CA GLY A 49 22.90 0.08 17.79
C GLY A 49 24.22 0.58 17.20
N CYS A 50 24.32 0.92 15.92
CA CYS A 50 25.56 1.38 15.30
C CYS A 50 25.38 2.69 14.51
N ASP A 51 26.52 3.21 14.02
CA ASP A 51 26.52 4.43 13.20
C ASP A 51 25.80 4.15 11.88
N ALA A 52 24.59 4.70 11.77
CA ALA A 52 23.78 4.62 10.58
C ALA A 52 24.40 5.47 9.46
N ARG A 53 24.35 4.98 8.22
CA ARG A 53 24.67 5.82 7.07
C ARG A 53 23.61 6.92 6.95
N THR A 54 24.06 8.12 6.66
CA THR A 54 23.19 9.30 6.54
C THR A 54 23.51 10.06 5.27
N TRP A 55 22.50 10.67 4.68
CA TRP A 55 22.63 11.53 3.51
C TRP A 55 21.97 12.87 3.79
N SER A 56 22.67 13.94 3.53
CA SER A 56 22.04 15.24 3.30
C SER A 56 21.31 15.25 1.97
N TYR A 57 20.45 16.23 1.74
CA TYR A 57 19.76 16.39 0.46
C TYR A 57 20.73 16.58 -0.71
N ALA A 58 21.84 17.30 -0.50
CA ALA A 58 22.88 17.47 -1.51
C ALA A 58 23.61 16.16 -1.82
N GLU A 59 23.89 15.35 -0.80
CA GLU A 59 24.52 14.03 -0.98
C GLU A 59 23.57 13.05 -1.65
N LEU A 60 22.29 13.05 -1.27
CA LEU A 60 21.29 12.19 -1.90
C LEU A 60 21.14 12.52 -3.41
N LEU A 61 21.13 13.79 -3.78
CA LEU A 61 21.13 14.20 -5.18
C LEU A 61 22.39 13.73 -5.91
N ARG A 62 23.58 14.00 -5.36
CA ARG A 62 24.86 13.60 -5.95
C ARG A 62 24.93 12.09 -6.17
N ASP A 63 24.54 11.28 -5.18
CA ASP A 63 24.61 9.83 -5.27
C ASP A 63 23.54 9.29 -6.24
N SER A 64 22.36 9.92 -6.30
CA SER A 64 21.34 9.60 -7.32
C SER A 64 21.79 9.94 -8.74
N GLU A 65 22.53 11.05 -8.93
CA GLU A 65 23.15 11.40 -10.22
C GLU A 65 24.26 10.42 -10.62
N ALA A 66 25.04 9.93 -9.66
CA ALA A 66 26.03 8.87 -9.91
C ALA A 66 25.35 7.55 -10.35
N VAL A 67 24.23 7.18 -9.69
CA VAL A 67 23.41 6.04 -10.10
C VAL A 67 22.85 6.24 -11.50
N ALA A 68 22.31 7.43 -11.81
CA ALA A 68 21.80 7.74 -13.15
C ALA A 68 22.90 7.58 -14.22
N SER A 69 24.11 8.05 -13.94
CA SER A 69 25.26 7.90 -14.84
C SER A 69 25.63 6.43 -15.07
N ALA A 70 25.69 5.63 -13.98
CA ALA A 70 25.98 4.21 -14.07
C ALA A 70 24.87 3.45 -14.83
N LEU A 71 23.61 3.79 -14.60
CA LEU A 71 22.48 3.21 -15.35
C LEU A 71 22.58 3.52 -16.86
N LEU A 72 22.91 4.76 -17.22
CA LEU A 72 23.04 5.16 -18.62
C LEU A 72 24.25 4.54 -19.35
N ALA A 73 25.24 3.99 -18.62
CA ALA A 73 26.29 3.17 -19.20
C ALA A 73 25.79 1.80 -19.68
N HIS A 74 24.71 1.29 -19.09
CA HIS A 74 24.16 -0.05 -19.38
C HIS A 74 22.81 -0.02 -20.10
N PHE A 75 22.03 1.04 -19.92
CA PHE A 75 20.64 1.13 -20.35
C PHE A 75 20.38 2.45 -21.10
N ARG A 76 19.30 2.45 -21.88
CA ARG A 76 18.83 3.64 -22.59
C ARG A 76 17.59 4.22 -21.90
N PRO A 77 17.35 5.52 -21.98
CA PRO A 77 16.08 6.13 -21.56
C PRO A 77 14.88 5.37 -22.16
N GLY A 78 13.85 5.14 -21.35
CA GLY A 78 12.66 4.36 -21.71
C GLY A 78 12.81 2.84 -21.50
N GLU A 79 14.03 2.32 -21.22
CA GLU A 79 14.20 0.93 -20.81
C GLU A 79 13.75 0.71 -19.36
N ARG A 80 13.61 -0.54 -18.98
CA ARG A 80 13.08 -0.93 -17.66
C ARG A 80 14.11 -1.75 -16.90
N ILE A 81 14.29 -1.42 -15.62
CA ILE A 81 15.12 -2.20 -14.69
C ILE A 81 14.27 -2.66 -13.52
N ALA A 82 14.52 -3.85 -13.03
CA ALA A 82 13.85 -4.38 -11.85
C ALA A 82 14.71 -4.19 -10.60
N VAL A 83 14.06 -3.99 -9.45
CA VAL A 83 14.69 -4.02 -8.13
C VAL A 83 14.02 -5.07 -7.25
N TRP A 84 14.82 -6.03 -6.77
CA TRP A 84 14.36 -7.15 -5.94
C TRP A 84 15.12 -7.17 -4.63
N SER A 85 14.63 -6.41 -3.68
CA SER A 85 15.30 -6.13 -2.41
C SER A 85 14.29 -5.80 -1.31
N ALA A 86 14.66 -6.02 -0.05
CA ALA A 86 14.07 -5.35 1.09
C ALA A 86 14.42 -3.85 1.06
N ASN A 87 13.95 -3.09 2.05
CA ASN A 87 14.29 -1.67 2.16
C ASN A 87 15.80 -1.48 2.36
N SER A 88 16.40 -0.61 1.56
CA SER A 88 17.80 -0.18 1.72
C SER A 88 18.01 1.22 1.14
N PRO A 89 19.06 1.94 1.55
CA PRO A 89 19.41 3.23 0.94
C PRO A 89 19.73 3.11 -0.56
N GLU A 90 20.34 2.00 -1.00
CA GLU A 90 20.63 1.71 -2.41
C GLU A 90 19.33 1.65 -3.24
N TRP A 91 18.26 1.11 -2.65
CA TRP A 91 16.93 1.09 -3.28
C TRP A 91 16.42 2.51 -3.53
N VAL A 92 16.54 3.41 -2.54
CA VAL A 92 16.14 4.83 -2.68
C VAL A 92 16.98 5.53 -3.73
N CYS A 93 18.32 5.34 -3.71
CA CYS A 93 19.21 5.92 -4.70
C CYS A 93 18.91 5.38 -6.12
N LEU A 94 18.53 4.09 -6.22
CA LEU A 94 18.13 3.49 -7.50
C LEU A 94 16.83 4.07 -8.05
N GLU A 95 15.83 4.27 -7.19
CA GLU A 95 14.57 4.94 -7.57
C GLU A 95 14.82 6.34 -8.13
N LEU A 96 15.57 7.14 -7.38
CA LEU A 96 15.84 8.53 -7.75
C LEU A 96 16.78 8.62 -8.96
N GLY A 97 17.78 7.75 -9.04
CA GLY A 97 18.71 7.68 -10.17
C GLY A 97 18.04 7.19 -11.46
N ALA A 98 17.18 6.19 -11.39
CA ALA A 98 16.38 5.73 -12.53
C ALA A 98 15.45 6.84 -13.02
N ALA A 99 14.82 7.58 -12.10
CA ALA A 99 13.98 8.72 -12.43
C ALA A 99 14.76 9.85 -13.15
N LEU A 100 16.01 10.12 -12.75
CA LEU A 100 16.89 11.08 -13.42
C LEU A 100 17.36 10.60 -14.80
N ALA A 101 17.55 9.28 -14.96
CA ALA A 101 18.01 8.65 -16.20
C ALA A 101 16.89 8.40 -17.22
N GLY A 102 15.62 8.65 -16.87
CA GLY A 102 14.47 8.30 -17.71
C GLY A 102 14.29 6.80 -17.89
N ILE A 103 14.67 6.00 -16.87
CA ILE A 103 14.56 4.55 -16.86
C ILE A 103 13.40 4.16 -15.93
N THR A 104 12.51 3.31 -16.41
CA THR A 104 11.35 2.87 -15.62
C THR A 104 11.76 1.79 -14.61
N LEU A 105 11.46 2.02 -13.34
CA LEU A 105 11.75 1.06 -12.27
C LEU A 105 10.61 0.06 -12.12
N VAL A 106 10.93 -1.24 -12.23
CA VAL A 106 10.00 -2.34 -11.97
C VAL A 106 10.21 -2.82 -10.53
N THR A 107 9.23 -2.62 -9.68
CA THR A 107 9.36 -3.00 -8.28
C THR A 107 8.96 -4.46 -8.09
N VAL A 108 9.84 -5.25 -7.47
CA VAL A 108 9.64 -6.69 -7.27
C VAL A 108 9.52 -7.00 -5.79
N ASN A 109 8.45 -7.71 -5.42
CA ASN A 109 8.25 -8.14 -4.04
C ASN A 109 9.35 -9.15 -3.63
N PRO A 110 10.15 -8.89 -2.59
CA PRO A 110 11.20 -9.82 -2.15
C PRO A 110 10.69 -11.18 -1.68
N ALA A 111 9.39 -11.34 -1.43
CA ALA A 111 8.78 -12.62 -1.09
C ALA A 111 8.54 -13.53 -2.30
N TYR A 112 8.62 -13.04 -3.54
CA TYR A 112 8.35 -13.83 -4.75
C TYR A 112 9.30 -15.02 -4.87
N ARG A 113 8.78 -16.10 -5.47
CA ARG A 113 9.52 -17.29 -5.88
C ARG A 113 9.99 -17.15 -7.32
N SER A 114 10.80 -18.10 -7.79
CA SER A 114 11.37 -18.06 -9.15
C SER A 114 10.33 -17.89 -10.25
N ALA A 115 9.21 -18.61 -10.18
CA ALA A 115 8.14 -18.50 -11.18
C ALA A 115 7.45 -17.13 -11.19
N GLU A 116 7.24 -16.52 -10.02
CA GLU A 116 6.68 -15.18 -9.91
C GLU A 116 7.66 -14.11 -10.37
N LEU A 117 8.94 -14.28 -10.05
CA LEU A 117 10.02 -13.42 -10.52
C LEU A 117 10.12 -13.48 -12.05
N GLU A 118 10.18 -14.69 -12.62
CA GLU A 118 10.23 -14.90 -14.06
C GLU A 118 9.05 -14.22 -14.77
N PHE A 119 7.83 -14.42 -14.24
CA PHE A 119 6.65 -13.77 -14.78
C PHE A 119 6.78 -12.25 -14.81
N VAL A 120 7.19 -11.64 -13.68
CA VAL A 120 7.33 -10.18 -13.58
C VAL A 120 8.40 -9.65 -14.55
N LEU A 121 9.58 -10.28 -14.60
CA LEU A 121 10.67 -9.85 -15.47
C LEU A 121 10.34 -10.00 -16.96
N ARG A 122 9.69 -11.10 -17.32
CA ARG A 122 9.24 -11.38 -18.70
C ARG A 122 8.15 -10.40 -19.13
N GLN A 123 7.11 -10.24 -18.30
CA GLN A 123 5.96 -9.42 -18.64
C GLN A 123 6.34 -7.93 -18.66
N SER A 124 7.20 -7.45 -17.76
CA SER A 124 7.68 -6.08 -17.77
C SER A 124 8.76 -5.82 -18.84
N ARG A 125 9.27 -6.86 -19.50
CA ARG A 125 10.43 -6.80 -20.40
C ARG A 125 11.60 -6.06 -19.75
N ALA A 126 11.94 -6.44 -18.51
CA ALA A 126 13.05 -5.84 -17.79
C ALA A 126 14.38 -6.11 -18.50
N HIS A 127 15.23 -5.09 -18.62
CA HIS A 127 16.54 -5.16 -19.26
C HIS A 127 17.67 -5.42 -18.25
N GLY A 128 17.41 -5.18 -16.98
CA GLY A 128 18.32 -5.46 -15.86
C GLY A 128 17.56 -5.71 -14.57
N ILE A 129 18.22 -6.35 -13.62
CA ILE A 129 17.71 -6.55 -12.27
C ILE A 129 18.78 -6.27 -11.24
N PHE A 130 18.43 -5.46 -10.22
CA PHE A 130 19.23 -5.17 -9.05
C PHE A 130 18.71 -6.00 -7.87
N VAL A 131 19.59 -6.78 -7.25
CA VAL A 131 19.19 -7.83 -6.32
C VAL A 131 19.93 -7.70 -5.00
N GLN A 132 19.20 -7.70 -3.89
CA GLN A 132 19.78 -7.97 -2.58
C GLN A 132 20.13 -9.48 -2.51
N PRO A 133 21.40 -9.88 -2.32
CA PRO A 133 21.81 -11.28 -2.45
C PRO A 133 21.02 -12.23 -1.57
N GLN A 134 20.76 -11.82 -0.31
CA GLN A 134 20.05 -12.66 0.64
C GLN A 134 18.94 -11.90 1.35
N VAL A 135 17.74 -12.51 1.43
CA VAL A 135 16.64 -12.05 2.26
C VAL A 135 16.15 -13.22 3.10
N HIS A 136 16.27 -13.11 4.42
CA HIS A 136 16.09 -14.22 5.36
C HIS A 136 17.05 -15.40 5.00
N SER A 137 16.50 -16.59 4.81
CA SER A 137 17.27 -17.81 4.44
C SER A 137 17.34 -18.05 2.92
N ARG A 138 16.95 -17.05 2.09
CA ARG A 138 16.81 -17.23 0.65
C ARG A 138 17.91 -16.50 -0.10
N ASP A 139 18.58 -17.22 -1.00
CA ASP A 139 19.55 -16.67 -1.94
C ASP A 139 18.82 -16.13 -3.18
N LEU A 140 18.50 -14.82 -3.14
CA LEU A 140 17.79 -14.16 -4.24
C LEU A 140 18.70 -13.98 -5.45
N LEU A 141 20.02 -13.79 -5.25
CA LEU A 141 20.95 -13.59 -6.36
C LEU A 141 21.10 -14.85 -7.20
N ALA A 142 21.24 -16.02 -6.56
CA ALA A 142 21.25 -17.29 -7.28
C ALA A 142 19.95 -17.53 -8.05
N MET A 143 18.81 -17.25 -7.42
CA MET A 143 17.50 -17.36 -8.09
C MET A 143 17.37 -16.42 -9.29
N ALA A 144 17.82 -15.16 -9.16
CA ALA A 144 17.76 -14.18 -10.25
C ALA A 144 18.66 -14.61 -11.43
N ARG A 145 19.84 -15.14 -11.15
CA ARG A 145 20.75 -15.66 -12.18
C ARG A 145 20.13 -16.84 -12.95
N THR A 146 19.54 -17.81 -12.23
CA THR A 146 18.84 -18.93 -12.86
C THR A 146 17.69 -18.45 -13.75
N VAL A 147 16.85 -17.52 -13.26
CA VAL A 147 15.73 -16.97 -14.04
C VAL A 147 16.24 -16.19 -15.27
N SER A 148 17.37 -15.49 -15.14
CA SER A 148 17.94 -14.70 -16.24
C SER A 148 18.36 -15.53 -17.46
N GLU A 149 18.70 -16.80 -17.29
CA GLU A 149 19.06 -17.72 -18.39
C GLU A 149 17.91 -17.91 -19.40
N GLU A 150 16.67 -17.77 -18.93
CA GLU A 150 15.45 -17.89 -19.74
C GLU A 150 14.93 -16.55 -20.29
N LEU A 151 15.64 -15.44 -20.03
CA LEU A 151 15.20 -14.07 -20.35
C LEU A 151 16.25 -13.32 -21.19
N PRO A 152 16.26 -13.46 -22.52
CA PRO A 152 17.32 -12.88 -23.37
C PRO A 152 17.36 -11.35 -23.37
N GLU A 153 16.27 -10.67 -23.00
CA GLU A 153 16.24 -9.21 -22.86
C GLU A 153 16.93 -8.72 -21.57
N LEU A 154 17.06 -9.58 -20.55
CA LEU A 154 17.66 -9.25 -19.26
C LEU A 154 19.19 -9.31 -19.36
N ARG A 155 19.82 -8.17 -19.61
CA ARG A 155 21.27 -8.07 -19.90
C ARG A 155 22.15 -7.96 -18.67
N LEU A 156 21.59 -7.56 -17.52
CA LEU A 156 22.34 -7.29 -16.29
C LEU A 156 21.62 -7.91 -15.09
N VAL A 157 22.37 -8.68 -14.30
CA VAL A 157 21.98 -9.11 -12.94
C VAL A 157 23.01 -8.54 -11.97
N GLN A 158 22.64 -7.45 -11.31
CA GLN A 158 23.52 -6.68 -10.42
C GLN A 158 23.22 -6.98 -8.95
N SER A 159 24.23 -7.37 -8.20
CA SER A 159 24.14 -7.47 -6.74
C SER A 159 24.20 -6.09 -6.10
N LEU A 160 23.31 -5.81 -5.14
CA LEU A 160 23.36 -4.58 -4.34
C LEU A 160 24.56 -4.56 -3.36
N GLU A 161 25.19 -5.71 -3.04
CA GLU A 161 26.44 -5.75 -2.28
C GLU A 161 27.65 -5.31 -3.12
N GLN A 162 27.54 -5.33 -4.44
CA GLN A 162 28.55 -4.84 -5.39
C GLN A 162 28.18 -3.43 -5.91
N TRP A 163 27.67 -2.59 -5.02
CA TRP A 163 27.16 -1.27 -5.37
C TRP A 163 28.24 -0.32 -5.88
N ASP A 164 29.40 -0.31 -5.22
CA ASP A 164 30.54 0.55 -5.61
C ASP A 164 31.12 0.14 -6.96
N ASP A 165 31.17 -1.16 -7.26
CA ASP A 165 31.59 -1.66 -8.57
C ASP A 165 30.63 -1.20 -9.66
N PHE A 166 29.31 -1.25 -9.39
CA PHE A 166 28.29 -0.74 -10.32
C PHE A 166 28.46 0.76 -10.55
N LEU A 167 28.60 1.57 -9.52
CA LEU A 167 28.81 3.01 -9.65
C LEU A 167 30.09 3.34 -10.42
N SER A 168 31.14 2.55 -10.26
CA SER A 168 32.43 2.71 -10.97
C SER A 168 32.33 2.41 -12.47
N SER A 169 31.26 1.77 -12.93
CA SER A 169 31.02 1.50 -14.37
C SER A 169 30.70 2.75 -15.18
N SER A 170 30.39 3.87 -14.50
CA SER A 170 30.15 5.15 -15.15
C SER A 170 31.45 5.69 -15.77
N SER A 171 31.39 6.18 -17.02
CA SER A 171 32.51 6.87 -17.66
C SER A 171 32.80 8.19 -16.95
N ALA A 172 34.09 8.52 -16.75
CA ALA A 172 34.56 9.78 -16.15
C ALA A 172 34.36 10.99 -17.07
N GLY A 173 33.12 11.19 -17.56
CA GLY A 173 32.75 12.30 -18.44
C GLY A 173 31.74 13.24 -17.78
N THR A 174 31.48 14.38 -18.43
CA THR A 174 30.40 15.27 -18.00
C THR A 174 29.05 14.53 -18.09
N LEU A 175 28.35 14.43 -16.97
CA LEU A 175 27.04 13.80 -16.91
C LEU A 175 26.00 14.57 -17.76
N HIS A 176 25.56 13.95 -18.84
CA HIS A 176 24.45 14.47 -19.65
C HIS A 176 23.21 13.63 -19.38
N LEU A 177 22.37 14.10 -18.47
CA LEU A 177 21.09 13.46 -18.19
C LEU A 177 20.10 13.75 -19.32
N PRO A 178 19.27 12.76 -19.71
CA PRO A 178 18.24 12.94 -20.72
C PRO A 178 17.15 13.90 -20.24
N HIS A 179 16.39 14.42 -21.19
CA HIS A 179 15.13 15.07 -20.86
C HIS A 179 14.10 13.99 -20.50
N VAL A 180 13.45 14.11 -19.34
CA VAL A 180 12.40 13.22 -18.86
C VAL A 180 11.10 13.99 -18.75
N GLY A 181 10.05 13.49 -19.36
CA GLY A 181 8.72 14.08 -19.29
C GLY A 181 7.99 13.66 -18.00
N PHE A 182 7.20 14.56 -17.45
CA PHE A 182 6.44 14.27 -16.23
C PHE A 182 5.35 13.20 -16.43
N THR A 183 4.94 12.95 -17.68
CA THR A 183 4.00 11.87 -18.04
C THR A 183 4.69 10.55 -18.38
N ASP A 184 6.04 10.54 -18.47
CA ASP A 184 6.77 9.32 -18.75
C ASP A 184 6.58 8.32 -17.60
N PRO A 185 6.60 7.00 -17.87
CA PRO A 185 6.53 5.98 -16.84
C PRO A 185 7.76 6.04 -15.93
N ALA A 186 7.53 6.29 -14.63
CA ALA A 186 8.58 6.23 -13.62
C ALA A 186 8.70 4.82 -13.02
N GLN A 187 7.56 4.17 -12.78
CA GLN A 187 7.53 2.84 -12.19
C GLN A 187 6.45 1.94 -12.81
N ILE A 188 6.72 0.63 -12.81
CA ILE A 188 5.72 -0.43 -12.99
C ILE A 188 5.63 -1.18 -11.66
N GLN A 189 4.46 -1.12 -11.02
CA GLN A 189 4.21 -1.82 -9.77
C GLN A 189 3.20 -2.94 -9.95
N TYR A 190 3.58 -4.15 -9.51
CA TYR A 190 2.73 -5.32 -9.66
C TYR A 190 1.73 -5.43 -8.52
N THR A 191 0.45 -5.48 -8.89
CA THR A 191 -0.65 -5.70 -7.96
C THR A 191 -1.12 -7.15 -8.03
N SER A 192 -1.47 -7.73 -6.88
CA SER A 192 -2.08 -9.06 -6.82
C SER A 192 -3.45 -9.03 -7.51
N GLY A 193 -3.50 -9.43 -8.76
CA GLY A 193 -4.74 -9.55 -9.53
C GLY A 193 -5.69 -10.60 -8.93
N THR A 194 -6.98 -10.41 -9.17
CA THR A 194 -8.03 -11.37 -8.77
C THR A 194 -8.11 -12.59 -9.68
N THR A 195 -7.39 -12.55 -10.80
CA THR A 195 -7.43 -13.55 -11.89
C THR A 195 -6.21 -14.47 -11.94
N GLY A 196 -5.41 -14.52 -10.86
CA GLY A 196 -4.28 -15.43 -10.71
C GLY A 196 -2.91 -14.82 -10.99
N PHE A 197 -2.74 -14.00 -12.03
CA PHE A 197 -1.45 -13.34 -12.34
C PHE A 197 -1.46 -11.87 -11.96
N PRO A 198 -0.34 -11.35 -11.38
CA PRO A 198 -0.21 -9.94 -11.04
C PRO A 198 -0.26 -9.06 -12.29
N LYS A 199 -0.79 -7.83 -12.15
CA LYS A 199 -0.85 -6.83 -13.22
C LYS A 199 0.13 -5.70 -12.91
N GLY A 200 0.92 -5.28 -13.88
CA GLY A 200 1.88 -4.18 -13.73
C GLY A 200 1.23 -2.82 -13.99
N ALA A 201 0.88 -2.08 -12.94
CA ALA A 201 0.36 -0.73 -13.05
C ALA A 201 1.48 0.26 -13.42
N MET A 202 1.34 0.99 -14.53
CA MET A 202 2.29 2.01 -14.96
C MET A 202 2.00 3.34 -14.29
N LEU A 203 2.93 3.80 -13.46
CA LEU A 203 2.85 5.05 -12.73
C LEU A 203 3.82 6.07 -13.32
N SER A 204 3.30 7.24 -13.71
CA SER A 204 4.11 8.33 -14.24
C SER A 204 4.90 9.04 -13.14
N HIS A 205 5.94 9.79 -13.52
CA HIS A 205 6.67 10.66 -12.61
C HIS A 205 5.74 11.62 -11.87
N ARG A 206 4.80 12.26 -12.59
CA ARG A 206 3.82 13.17 -12.02
C ARG A 206 2.92 12.45 -11.01
N ALA A 207 2.40 11.29 -11.36
CA ALA A 207 1.48 10.56 -10.50
C ALA A 207 2.08 10.26 -9.13
N LEU A 208 3.31 9.73 -9.10
CA LEU A 208 4.00 9.40 -7.85
C LEU A 208 4.42 10.65 -7.06
N ALA A 209 5.07 11.61 -7.74
CA ALA A 209 5.59 12.80 -7.07
C ALA A 209 4.46 13.66 -6.50
N VAL A 210 3.39 13.88 -7.27
CA VAL A 210 2.25 14.69 -6.82
C VAL A 210 1.49 13.99 -5.70
N ASN A 211 1.22 12.68 -5.81
CA ASN A 211 0.49 11.98 -4.75
C ASN A 211 1.24 12.00 -3.41
N GLY A 212 2.58 11.79 -3.42
CA GLY A 212 3.42 11.93 -2.22
C GLY A 212 3.35 13.34 -1.62
N ARG A 213 3.38 14.40 -2.46
CA ARG A 213 3.23 15.78 -2.00
C ARG A 213 1.84 16.04 -1.41
N LEU A 214 0.77 15.65 -2.10
CA LEU A 214 -0.61 15.86 -1.63
C LEU A 214 -0.86 15.19 -0.29
N TYR A 215 -0.34 13.97 -0.12
CA TYR A 215 -0.40 13.28 1.16
C TYR A 215 0.34 14.05 2.25
N ALA A 216 1.59 14.45 2.01
CA ALA A 216 2.39 15.19 2.97
C ALA A 216 1.75 16.53 3.37
N GLU A 217 1.21 17.28 2.40
CA GLU A 217 0.46 18.53 2.65
C GLU A 217 -0.82 18.27 3.48
N THR A 218 -1.55 17.19 3.17
CA THR A 218 -2.79 16.81 3.87
C THR A 218 -2.55 16.51 5.34
N ILE A 219 -1.44 15.86 5.68
CA ILE A 219 -1.09 15.55 7.07
C ILE A 219 -0.32 16.68 7.76
N GLY A 220 -0.16 17.83 7.11
CA GLY A 220 0.57 18.98 7.64
C GLY A 220 2.03 18.68 7.91
N ALA A 221 2.70 17.94 7.01
CA ALA A 221 4.12 17.65 7.14
C ALA A 221 4.98 18.88 6.88
N THR A 222 6.06 19.01 7.63
CA THR A 222 6.98 20.14 7.64
C THR A 222 8.43 19.68 7.53
N PRO A 223 9.40 20.58 7.30
CA PRO A 223 10.80 20.21 7.31
C PRO A 223 11.31 19.65 8.64
N GLU A 224 10.63 19.94 9.75
CA GLU A 224 10.99 19.49 11.10
C GLU A 224 10.58 18.04 11.35
N ASP A 225 9.80 17.44 10.45
CA ASP A 225 9.31 16.08 10.63
C ASP A 225 10.37 15.02 10.32
N VAL A 226 10.35 13.98 11.15
CA VAL A 226 11.15 12.77 11.01
C VAL A 226 10.20 11.60 10.74
N TRP A 227 10.27 11.07 9.53
CA TRP A 227 9.43 9.99 9.02
C TRP A 227 10.12 8.65 9.25
N VAL A 228 9.67 7.89 10.23
CA VAL A 228 10.18 6.53 10.45
C VAL A 228 9.31 5.55 9.67
N ASN A 229 9.84 5.03 8.55
CA ASN A 229 9.06 4.31 7.55
C ASN A 229 9.32 2.81 7.50
N PRO A 230 8.42 1.96 8.04
CA PRO A 230 8.50 0.50 7.92
C PRO A 230 7.89 -0.03 6.61
N MET A 231 7.23 0.83 5.82
CA MET A 231 6.54 0.37 4.62
C MET A 231 7.54 -0.07 3.55
N PRO A 232 7.25 -1.20 2.87
CA PRO A 232 8.14 -1.70 1.83
C PRO A 232 8.28 -0.70 0.67
N LEU A 233 9.52 -0.46 0.23
CA LEU A 233 9.82 0.42 -0.91
C LEU A 233 9.31 -0.15 -2.24
N PHE A 234 9.15 -1.48 -2.36
CA PHE A 234 8.55 -2.08 -3.57
C PHE A 234 7.04 -1.78 -3.71
N HIS A 235 6.44 -1.10 -2.74
CA HIS A 235 5.04 -0.68 -2.73
C HIS A 235 4.94 0.86 -2.72
N THR A 236 3.95 1.42 -3.42
CA THR A 236 3.71 2.88 -3.50
C THR A 236 3.63 3.58 -2.14
N ALA A 237 3.22 2.88 -1.09
CA ALA A 237 3.20 3.45 0.27
C ALA A 237 4.61 3.79 0.78
N GLY A 238 5.60 2.94 0.50
CA GLY A 238 7.00 3.19 0.89
C GLY A 238 7.66 4.21 -0.04
N CYS A 239 7.81 3.87 -1.32
CA CYS A 239 8.53 4.70 -2.29
C CYS A 239 7.79 6.00 -2.65
N GLY A 240 6.47 5.94 -2.87
CA GLY A 240 5.67 7.10 -3.28
C GLY A 240 5.29 8.01 -2.12
N LEU A 241 4.56 7.49 -1.13
CA LEU A 241 4.03 8.35 -0.06
C LEU A 241 5.11 8.84 0.90
N VAL A 242 5.91 7.92 1.45
CA VAL A 242 6.89 8.31 2.48
C VAL A 242 8.16 8.87 1.86
N THR A 243 8.81 8.16 0.93
CA THR A 243 10.07 8.65 0.34
C THR A 243 9.87 9.97 -0.38
N LEU A 244 8.90 10.06 -1.29
CA LEU A 244 8.67 11.30 -2.03
C LEU A 244 7.94 12.38 -1.21
N GLY A 245 7.14 12.01 -0.20
CA GLY A 245 6.53 12.95 0.72
C GLY A 245 7.56 13.63 1.62
N ALA A 246 8.43 12.86 2.27
CA ALA A 246 9.53 13.39 3.08
C ALA A 246 10.49 14.24 2.23
N LEU A 247 10.86 13.75 1.03
CA LEU A 247 11.73 14.46 0.09
C LEU A 247 11.20 15.87 -0.21
N GLN A 248 9.92 16.01 -0.51
CA GLN A 248 9.33 17.26 -0.97
C GLN A 248 9.00 18.23 0.15
N THR A 249 8.93 17.76 1.39
CA THR A 249 8.71 18.61 2.58
C THR A 249 10.00 19.04 3.27
N GLY A 250 11.15 18.46 2.90
CA GLY A 250 12.43 18.73 3.57
C GLY A 250 12.59 17.97 4.89
N GLY A 251 11.74 16.98 5.14
CA GLY A 251 11.79 16.11 6.31
C GLY A 251 12.90 15.07 6.24
N VAL A 252 13.13 14.36 7.34
CA VAL A 252 14.10 13.27 7.42
C VAL A 252 13.38 11.94 7.20
N HIS A 253 13.86 11.11 6.29
CA HIS A 253 13.39 9.74 6.09
C HIS A 253 14.30 8.77 6.84
N VAL A 254 13.85 8.18 7.94
CA VAL A 254 14.53 7.07 8.64
C VAL A 254 13.97 5.76 8.09
N LEU A 255 14.82 4.99 7.44
CA LEU A 255 14.48 3.81 6.66
C LEU A 255 14.98 2.51 7.32
N PRO A 256 14.15 1.80 8.11
CA PRO A 256 14.49 0.45 8.58
C PRO A 256 14.45 -0.55 7.41
N GLY A 257 15.39 -1.50 7.41
CA GLY A 257 15.44 -2.54 6.38
C GLY A 257 14.24 -3.48 6.38
N ARG A 258 13.58 -3.62 7.55
CA ARG A 258 12.36 -4.41 7.74
C ARG A 258 11.55 -3.87 8.91
N PHE A 259 10.27 -4.24 8.96
CA PHE A 259 9.48 -4.01 10.15
C PHE A 259 9.89 -4.97 11.28
N ASP A 260 10.23 -4.39 12.41
CA ASP A 260 10.38 -5.03 13.70
C ASP A 260 9.90 -4.04 14.76
N ALA A 261 9.02 -4.45 15.67
CA ALA A 261 8.32 -3.51 16.55
C ALA A 261 9.27 -2.82 17.54
N ASP A 262 10.23 -3.55 18.10
CA ASP A 262 11.23 -2.99 19.01
C ASP A 262 12.18 -2.05 18.28
N LEU A 263 12.70 -2.45 17.12
CA LEU A 263 13.52 -1.59 16.26
C LEU A 263 12.76 -0.28 15.92
N MET A 264 11.49 -0.37 15.54
CA MET A 264 10.70 0.82 15.22
C MET A 264 10.62 1.79 16.40
N LEU A 265 10.33 1.28 17.60
CA LEU A 265 10.27 2.12 18.82
C LEU A 265 11.62 2.72 19.18
N ASP A 266 12.72 1.95 19.05
CA ASP A 266 14.09 2.44 19.26
C ASP A 266 14.47 3.53 18.25
N LEU A 267 14.04 3.42 16.98
CA LEU A 267 14.28 4.44 15.96
C LEU A 267 13.43 5.70 16.22
N PHE A 268 12.18 5.56 16.69
CA PHE A 268 11.36 6.69 17.09
C PHE A 268 11.99 7.46 18.24
N GLU A 269 12.46 6.78 19.28
CA GLU A 269 13.13 7.41 20.41
C GLU A 269 14.45 8.09 19.98
N ARG A 270 15.33 7.35 19.31
CA ARG A 270 16.67 7.80 18.92
C ARG A 270 16.66 8.99 17.97
N HIS A 271 15.82 8.94 16.95
CA HIS A 271 15.75 9.98 15.93
C HIS A 271 14.65 11.00 16.20
N ARG A 272 13.97 10.90 17.35
CA ARG A 272 12.79 11.72 17.67
C ARG A 272 11.76 11.71 16.56
N GLY A 273 11.40 10.49 16.12
CA GLY A 273 10.43 10.25 15.06
C GLY A 273 9.11 10.97 15.30
N THR A 274 8.53 11.55 14.26
CA THR A 274 7.30 12.35 14.36
C THR A 274 6.14 11.76 13.57
N ILE A 275 6.41 11.08 12.46
CA ILE A 275 5.40 10.53 11.56
C ILE A 275 5.68 9.04 11.30
N LEU A 276 4.62 8.23 11.40
CA LEU A 276 4.55 6.85 10.96
C LEU A 276 3.49 6.70 9.87
N LEU A 277 3.83 6.04 8.76
CA LEU A 277 2.86 5.40 7.89
C LEU A 277 2.96 3.88 8.07
N SER A 278 1.85 3.20 8.34
CA SER A 278 1.86 1.76 8.55
C SER A 278 0.50 1.10 8.24
N VAL A 279 0.48 -0.22 8.35
CA VAL A 279 -0.77 -0.99 8.37
C VAL A 279 -1.18 -1.26 9.82
N PRO A 280 -2.48 -1.53 10.09
CA PRO A 280 -2.99 -1.74 11.45
C PRO A 280 -2.22 -2.78 12.26
N THR A 281 -1.83 -3.90 11.64
CA THR A 281 -1.09 -4.99 12.30
C THR A 281 0.29 -4.56 12.83
N MET A 282 0.97 -3.66 12.13
CA MET A 282 2.25 -3.10 12.58
C MET A 282 2.06 -2.23 13.82
N LEU A 283 1.06 -1.35 13.81
CA LEU A 283 0.77 -0.49 14.96
C LEU A 283 0.36 -1.29 16.20
N ILE A 284 -0.43 -2.38 16.04
CA ILE A 284 -0.79 -3.27 17.13
C ILE A 284 0.48 -3.87 17.77
N ARG A 285 1.42 -4.38 16.97
CA ARG A 285 2.67 -4.96 17.46
C ARG A 285 3.54 -3.92 18.18
N MET A 286 3.59 -2.68 17.67
CA MET A 286 4.30 -1.59 18.36
C MET A 286 3.65 -1.23 19.70
N LEU A 287 2.31 -1.20 19.79
CA LEU A 287 1.60 -1.00 21.05
C LEU A 287 1.91 -2.08 22.09
N ASP A 288 2.02 -3.33 21.65
CA ASP A 288 2.34 -4.45 22.56
C ASP A 288 3.82 -4.41 22.98
N ALA A 289 4.75 -4.10 22.08
CA ALA A 289 6.17 -3.93 22.39
C ALA A 289 6.43 -2.76 23.36
N GLN A 290 5.77 -1.62 23.19
CA GLN A 290 5.88 -0.47 24.08
C GLN A 290 5.40 -0.77 25.52
N ARG A 291 4.37 -1.62 25.65
CA ARG A 291 3.93 -2.06 26.98
C ARG A 291 4.93 -2.99 27.66
N ALA A 292 5.65 -3.80 26.89
CA ALA A 292 6.68 -4.70 27.40
C ALA A 292 7.96 -3.95 27.81
N SER A 293 8.35 -2.93 27.02
CA SER A 293 9.54 -2.10 27.24
C SER A 293 9.29 -0.68 26.74
N ALA A 294 9.10 0.24 27.67
CA ALA A 294 8.73 1.62 27.34
C ALA A 294 9.92 2.42 26.78
N ARG A 295 9.67 3.21 25.72
CA ARG A 295 10.57 4.20 25.10
C ARG A 295 9.95 5.59 25.22
N ASP A 296 10.78 6.63 25.10
CA ASP A 296 10.30 8.02 25.00
C ASP A 296 9.81 8.31 23.58
N LEU A 297 8.49 8.30 23.41
CA LEU A 297 7.81 8.57 22.14
C LEU A 297 7.17 9.95 22.08
N SER A 298 7.56 10.87 22.97
CA SER A 298 6.95 12.21 23.12
C SER A 298 7.03 13.08 21.87
N SER A 299 7.95 12.77 20.93
CA SER A 299 8.06 13.45 19.64
C SER A 299 7.06 12.94 18.58
N TRP A 300 6.49 11.74 18.76
CA TRP A 300 5.62 11.12 17.79
C TRP A 300 4.25 11.79 17.77
N ARG A 301 3.98 12.57 16.73
CA ARG A 301 2.74 13.36 16.62
C ARG A 301 1.64 12.67 15.81
N LEU A 302 1.99 11.83 14.83
CA LEU A 302 1.03 11.29 13.88
C LEU A 302 1.36 9.85 13.47
N ALA A 303 0.38 8.96 13.56
CA ALA A 303 0.36 7.67 12.90
C ALA A 303 -0.69 7.68 11.79
N THR A 304 -0.30 7.42 10.54
CA THR A 304 -1.23 7.23 9.44
C THR A 304 -1.37 5.75 9.13
N LEU A 305 -2.59 5.28 9.00
CA LEU A 305 -2.92 3.88 8.77
C LEU A 305 -3.65 3.71 7.45
N GLY A 306 -3.26 2.68 6.70
CA GLY A 306 -3.92 2.38 5.43
C GLY A 306 -3.67 0.96 4.95
N GLY A 307 -4.16 0.65 3.76
CA GLY A 307 -3.94 -0.65 3.11
C GLY A 307 -4.78 -1.81 3.66
N ALA A 308 -5.41 -1.65 4.81
CA ALA A 308 -6.34 -2.60 5.43
C ALA A 308 -7.40 -1.83 6.24
N PRO A 309 -8.53 -2.46 6.62
CA PRO A 309 -9.50 -1.86 7.54
C PRO A 309 -8.84 -1.43 8.86
N VAL A 310 -9.17 -0.22 9.31
CA VAL A 310 -8.65 0.36 10.56
C VAL A 310 -9.76 0.32 11.60
N PRO A 311 -9.66 -0.54 12.63
CA PRO A 311 -10.67 -0.59 13.69
C PRO A 311 -10.66 0.68 14.54
N VAL A 312 -11.84 1.20 14.86
CA VAL A 312 -12.00 2.39 15.71
C VAL A 312 -11.30 2.22 17.07
N GLU A 313 -11.36 1.02 17.63
CA GLU A 313 -10.71 0.73 18.93
C GLU A 313 -9.18 0.81 18.85
N LEU A 314 -8.57 0.46 17.70
CA LEU A 314 -7.14 0.66 17.49
C LEU A 314 -6.76 2.14 17.52
N ILE A 315 -7.58 3.01 16.92
CA ILE A 315 -7.38 4.46 16.95
C ILE A 315 -7.44 4.99 18.40
N ARG A 316 -8.48 4.58 19.14
CA ARG A 316 -8.64 4.96 20.55
C ARG A 316 -7.47 4.48 21.41
N ARG A 317 -7.01 3.25 21.18
CA ARG A 317 -5.87 2.67 21.87
C ARG A 317 -4.57 3.42 21.55
N ALA A 318 -4.29 3.74 20.30
CA ALA A 318 -3.10 4.49 19.91
C ALA A 318 -3.07 5.89 20.54
N ARG A 319 -4.20 6.60 20.55
CA ARG A 319 -4.32 7.90 21.20
C ARG A 319 -4.09 7.82 22.71
N ARG A 320 -4.64 6.81 23.38
CA ARG A 320 -4.51 6.64 24.82
C ARG A 320 -3.11 6.20 25.24
N ASP A 321 -2.52 5.23 24.53
CA ASP A 321 -1.30 4.54 24.95
C ASP A 321 -0.02 5.25 24.43
N PHE A 322 -0.09 5.89 23.25
CA PHE A 322 1.01 6.62 22.64
C PHE A 322 0.86 8.16 22.71
N GLY A 323 -0.35 8.67 22.94
CA GLY A 323 -0.63 10.10 22.85
C GLY A 323 -0.58 10.65 21.41
N VAL A 324 -0.63 9.77 20.41
CA VAL A 324 -0.43 10.11 19.00
C VAL A 324 -1.76 10.32 18.28
N ASP A 325 -1.83 11.33 17.40
CA ASP A 325 -2.95 11.44 16.47
C ASP A 325 -2.91 10.32 15.42
N VAL A 326 -4.10 9.90 14.97
CA VAL A 326 -4.22 8.85 13.96
C VAL A 326 -4.94 9.39 12.75
N GLY A 327 -4.33 9.25 11.57
CA GLY A 327 -4.95 9.47 10.28
C GLY A 327 -5.29 8.15 9.59
N ILE A 328 -6.31 8.14 8.73
CA ILE A 328 -6.72 6.97 7.94
C ILE A 328 -6.62 7.34 6.48
N GLY A 329 -5.83 6.58 5.71
CA GLY A 329 -5.69 6.76 4.28
C GLY A 329 -6.27 5.59 3.49
N TYR A 330 -6.93 5.90 2.39
CA TYR A 330 -7.45 4.91 1.45
C TYR A 330 -6.94 5.16 0.05
N GLY A 331 -6.63 4.07 -0.62
CA GLY A 331 -6.24 4.07 -2.02
C GLY A 331 -5.73 2.71 -2.49
N GLN A 332 -5.19 2.72 -3.70
CA GLN A 332 -4.64 1.54 -4.37
C GLN A 332 -3.50 1.93 -5.29
N THR A 333 -2.67 0.98 -5.68
CA THR A 333 -1.50 1.21 -6.54
C THR A 333 -1.85 1.98 -7.80
N GLU A 334 -2.99 1.67 -8.42
CA GLU A 334 -3.52 2.28 -9.63
C GLU A 334 -3.85 3.78 -9.48
N ALA A 335 -3.84 4.31 -8.25
CA ALA A 335 -4.04 5.74 -7.92
C ALA A 335 -2.80 6.41 -7.27
N ALA A 336 -1.64 5.75 -7.22
CA ALA A 336 -0.29 6.21 -6.83
C ALA A 336 0.00 6.61 -5.35
N PRO A 337 -0.56 6.06 -4.29
CA PRO A 337 -1.75 5.24 -4.13
C PRO A 337 -2.95 5.97 -3.51
N TYR A 338 -2.79 7.11 -2.76
CA TYR A 338 -3.87 7.67 -1.94
C TYR A 338 -4.92 8.43 -2.74
N ILE A 339 -6.17 8.09 -2.48
CA ILE A 339 -7.38 8.71 -3.02
C ILE A 339 -7.99 9.65 -1.96
N THR A 340 -8.15 9.14 -0.73
CA THR A 340 -8.73 9.90 0.38
C THR A 340 -7.87 9.79 1.63
N HIS A 341 -7.99 10.76 2.54
CA HIS A 341 -7.33 10.73 3.84
C HIS A 341 -8.11 11.54 4.88
N THR A 342 -8.12 11.09 6.15
CA THR A 342 -8.53 11.91 7.28
C THR A 342 -7.40 12.83 7.70
N VAL A 343 -7.70 14.00 8.20
CA VAL A 343 -6.69 14.95 8.69
C VAL A 343 -6.60 14.93 10.22
N PRO A 344 -5.45 15.24 10.82
CA PRO A 344 -5.29 15.23 12.28
C PRO A 344 -6.29 16.11 13.02
N SER A 345 -6.68 17.22 12.42
CA SER A 345 -7.65 18.19 12.97
C SER A 345 -9.09 17.90 12.58
N ASP A 346 -9.39 16.70 12.13
CA ASP A 346 -10.71 16.35 11.63
C ASP A 346 -11.76 16.39 12.76
N MET A 347 -12.76 17.25 12.59
CA MET A 347 -13.84 17.47 13.56
C MET A 347 -15.13 16.73 13.21
N HIS A 348 -15.14 15.96 12.11
CA HIS A 348 -16.32 15.19 11.73
C HIS A 348 -16.67 14.17 12.81
N PRO A 349 -17.94 14.09 13.30
CA PRO A 349 -18.29 13.24 14.44
C PRO A 349 -17.98 11.74 14.26
N GLN A 350 -18.02 11.27 13.02
CA GLN A 350 -17.81 9.87 12.65
C GLN A 350 -16.54 9.65 11.82
N TRP A 351 -15.56 10.57 11.84
CA TRP A 351 -14.38 10.48 10.99
C TRP A 351 -13.62 9.15 11.17
N MET A 352 -13.58 8.59 12.39
CA MET A 352 -12.91 7.32 12.68
C MET A 352 -13.52 6.11 11.96
N GLU A 353 -14.75 6.22 11.47
CA GLU A 353 -15.45 5.18 10.72
C GLU A 353 -15.36 5.38 9.20
N THR A 354 -14.69 6.44 8.77
CA THR A 354 -14.50 6.82 7.37
C THR A 354 -13.03 6.67 6.95
N VAL A 355 -12.77 6.80 5.67
CA VAL A 355 -11.42 6.91 5.14
C VAL A 355 -11.10 8.36 4.71
N GLY A 356 -11.83 9.31 5.27
CA GLY A 356 -11.63 10.74 5.05
C GLY A 356 -12.23 11.25 3.75
N ARG A 357 -11.78 12.44 3.36
CA ARG A 357 -12.16 13.12 2.13
C ARG A 357 -11.13 12.93 1.03
N PRO A 358 -11.50 13.09 -0.25
CA PRO A 358 -10.55 13.09 -1.35
C PRO A 358 -9.39 14.07 -1.10
N LEU A 359 -8.17 13.64 -1.46
CA LEU A 359 -7.02 14.53 -1.45
C LEU A 359 -7.27 15.72 -2.39
N PRO A 360 -6.59 16.86 -2.17
CA PRO A 360 -6.62 17.94 -3.16
C PRO A 360 -6.33 17.41 -4.56
N GLN A 361 -7.04 17.94 -5.59
CA GLN A 361 -6.95 17.50 -7.00
C GLN A 361 -7.39 16.05 -7.28
N VAL A 362 -7.91 15.34 -6.31
CA VAL A 362 -8.50 14.02 -6.52
C VAL A 362 -10.02 14.16 -6.53
N GLU A 363 -10.63 13.70 -7.59
CA GLU A 363 -12.08 13.66 -7.77
C GLU A 363 -12.58 12.26 -7.42
N VAL A 364 -13.65 12.18 -6.65
CA VAL A 364 -14.26 10.92 -6.24
C VAL A 364 -15.76 10.96 -6.44
N LYS A 365 -16.32 9.89 -6.98
CA LYS A 365 -17.76 9.65 -7.00
C LYS A 365 -18.08 8.24 -6.51
N ILE A 366 -19.30 8.08 -6.01
CA ILE A 366 -19.91 6.77 -5.76
C ILE A 366 -20.93 6.54 -6.87
N ALA A 367 -20.79 5.45 -7.61
CA ALA A 367 -21.63 5.16 -8.76
C ALA A 367 -22.12 3.70 -8.75
N PRO A 368 -23.24 3.39 -9.42
CA PRO A 368 -23.61 2.00 -9.64
C PRO A 368 -22.52 1.28 -10.44
N GLN A 369 -22.34 -0.02 -10.19
CA GLN A 369 -21.40 -0.81 -10.96
C GLN A 369 -21.71 -0.74 -12.46
N GLY A 370 -20.69 -0.42 -13.26
CA GLY A 370 -20.80 -0.35 -14.70
C GLY A 370 -21.43 0.92 -15.27
N THR A 371 -21.91 1.87 -14.45
CA THR A 371 -22.47 3.15 -14.90
C THR A 371 -21.58 4.32 -14.51
N GLY A 372 -21.78 5.47 -15.17
CA GLY A 372 -20.97 6.67 -14.93
C GLY A 372 -21.59 7.71 -13.99
N GLU A 373 -22.88 7.63 -13.70
CA GLU A 373 -23.60 8.67 -12.95
C GLU A 373 -23.45 8.50 -11.43
N PRO A 374 -23.21 9.60 -10.69
CA PRO A 374 -23.13 9.55 -9.24
C PRO A 374 -24.48 9.18 -8.61
N LEU A 375 -24.43 8.34 -7.58
CA LEU A 375 -25.57 8.01 -6.73
C LEU A 375 -25.96 9.19 -5.81
N PRO A 376 -27.19 9.19 -5.25
CA PRO A 376 -27.55 10.04 -4.13
C PRO A 376 -26.60 9.89 -2.95
N ILE A 377 -26.53 10.94 -2.12
CA ILE A 377 -25.70 10.94 -0.90
C ILE A 377 -26.11 9.81 0.03
N GLY A 378 -25.11 9.10 0.56
CA GLY A 378 -25.28 7.99 1.50
C GLY A 378 -25.62 6.66 0.86
N GLU A 379 -25.95 6.62 -0.42
CA GLU A 379 -26.21 5.36 -1.12
C GLU A 379 -24.92 4.59 -1.38
N LEU A 380 -25.03 3.26 -1.35
CA LEU A 380 -23.94 2.34 -1.55
C LEU A 380 -23.70 2.09 -3.04
N GLY A 381 -22.45 2.26 -3.49
CA GLY A 381 -22.01 1.98 -4.85
C GLY A 381 -20.52 1.76 -4.94
N GLU A 382 -20.01 1.62 -6.16
CA GLU A 382 -18.57 1.52 -6.41
C GLU A 382 -17.90 2.89 -6.25
N ILE A 383 -16.79 2.92 -5.52
CA ILE A 383 -15.94 4.11 -5.41
C ILE A 383 -15.16 4.25 -6.71
N CYS A 384 -15.35 5.38 -7.40
CA CYS A 384 -14.60 5.71 -8.60
C CYS A 384 -13.79 6.98 -8.36
N THR A 385 -12.57 7.03 -8.87
CA THR A 385 -11.70 8.21 -8.75
C THR A 385 -11.14 8.67 -10.08
N ARG A 386 -10.91 9.98 -10.21
CA ARG A 386 -10.25 10.60 -11.35
C ARG A 386 -9.25 11.64 -10.86
N SER A 387 -8.02 11.55 -11.30
CA SER A 387 -6.97 12.52 -10.96
C SER A 387 -5.75 12.34 -11.87
N ILE A 388 -4.84 13.30 -11.80
CA ILE A 388 -3.53 13.22 -12.45
C ILE A 388 -2.60 12.16 -11.82
N CYS A 389 -3.01 11.58 -10.68
CA CYS A 389 -2.29 10.51 -9.99
C CYS A 389 -2.74 9.09 -10.43
N VAL A 390 -3.80 8.98 -11.24
CA VAL A 390 -4.23 7.68 -11.79
C VAL A 390 -3.17 7.14 -12.74
N MET A 391 -2.93 5.83 -12.69
CA MET A 391 -1.99 5.12 -13.57
C MET A 391 -2.30 5.39 -15.05
N SER A 392 -1.29 5.29 -15.89
CA SER A 392 -1.47 5.37 -17.36
C SER A 392 -2.17 4.12 -17.92
N GLY A 393 -2.21 3.03 -17.16
CA GLY A 393 -2.81 1.75 -17.50
C GLY A 393 -1.96 0.60 -16.99
N TYR A 394 -2.39 -0.63 -17.27
CA TYR A 394 -1.59 -1.82 -17.01
C TYR A 394 -0.65 -2.09 -18.19
N PHE A 395 0.62 -2.32 -17.89
CA PHE A 395 1.66 -2.54 -18.91
C PHE A 395 1.30 -3.73 -19.81
N GLU A 396 1.26 -3.48 -21.12
CA GLU A 396 0.88 -4.47 -22.15
C GLU A 396 -0.43 -5.22 -21.89
N ASN A 397 -1.38 -4.58 -21.19
CA ASN A 397 -2.68 -5.17 -20.90
C ASN A 397 -3.82 -4.18 -21.13
N PRO A 398 -4.13 -3.87 -22.42
CA PRO A 398 -5.15 -2.88 -22.77
C PRO A 398 -6.57 -3.30 -22.35
N GLU A 399 -6.89 -4.59 -22.32
CA GLU A 399 -8.20 -5.07 -21.88
C GLU A 399 -8.43 -4.82 -20.39
N ALA A 400 -7.44 -5.15 -19.54
CA ALA A 400 -7.52 -4.86 -18.12
C ALA A 400 -7.54 -3.35 -17.87
N THR A 401 -6.82 -2.57 -18.67
CA THR A 401 -6.84 -1.10 -18.59
C THR A 401 -8.22 -0.55 -18.92
N ALA A 402 -8.84 -0.96 -20.01
CA ALA A 402 -10.18 -0.52 -20.41
C ALA A 402 -11.28 -0.96 -19.41
N THR A 403 -11.06 -2.07 -18.70
CA THR A 403 -11.95 -2.51 -17.62
C THR A 403 -11.81 -1.63 -16.38
N ALA A 404 -10.57 -1.23 -16.04
CA ALA A 404 -10.26 -0.45 -14.85
C ALA A 404 -10.52 1.05 -15.02
N ILE A 405 -10.20 1.62 -16.19
CA ILE A 405 -10.31 3.05 -16.48
C ILE A 405 -11.30 3.23 -17.63
N ASP A 406 -12.37 3.98 -17.37
CA ASP A 406 -13.37 4.26 -18.39
C ASP A 406 -12.89 5.35 -19.38
N LYS A 407 -13.70 5.58 -20.44
CA LYS A 407 -13.40 6.56 -21.49
C LYS A 407 -13.29 8.01 -21.01
N ASP A 408 -13.87 8.32 -19.85
CA ASP A 408 -13.86 9.66 -19.24
C ASP A 408 -12.73 9.80 -18.20
N GLY A 409 -11.85 8.78 -18.08
CA GLY A 409 -10.69 8.74 -17.19
C GLY A 409 -10.99 8.37 -15.74
N TRP A 410 -12.16 7.83 -15.46
CA TRP A 410 -12.51 7.34 -14.14
C TRP A 410 -11.92 5.96 -13.87
N LEU A 411 -11.07 5.86 -12.86
CA LEU A 411 -10.60 4.59 -12.31
C LEU A 411 -11.70 3.99 -11.44
N ARG A 412 -12.14 2.80 -11.78
CA ARG A 412 -13.01 1.94 -10.98
C ARG A 412 -12.15 1.20 -9.96
N THR A 413 -12.39 1.45 -8.68
CA THR A 413 -11.52 0.89 -7.65
C THR A 413 -11.82 -0.58 -7.33
N GLY A 414 -13.02 -1.05 -7.67
CA GLY A 414 -13.54 -2.34 -7.23
C GLY A 414 -13.90 -2.38 -5.74
N ASP A 415 -13.80 -1.25 -5.05
CA ASP A 415 -14.21 -1.10 -3.66
C ASP A 415 -15.61 -0.48 -3.60
N LEU A 416 -16.44 -0.97 -2.69
CA LEU A 416 -17.79 -0.49 -2.43
C LEU A 416 -17.80 0.45 -1.23
N GLY A 417 -18.55 1.53 -1.35
CA GLY A 417 -18.66 2.51 -0.29
C GLY A 417 -19.78 3.50 -0.51
N SER A 418 -19.89 4.45 0.40
CA SER A 418 -20.80 5.58 0.32
C SER A 418 -20.06 6.88 0.65
N MET A 419 -20.65 8.01 0.27
CA MET A 419 -20.13 9.34 0.56
C MET A 419 -21.22 10.15 1.28
N ASP A 420 -20.85 10.90 2.30
CA ASP A 420 -21.77 11.84 2.96
C ASP A 420 -21.73 13.24 2.31
N ALA A 421 -22.61 14.13 2.77
CA ALA A 421 -22.72 15.49 2.24
C ALA A 421 -21.44 16.34 2.44
N ALA A 422 -20.61 16.00 3.42
CA ALA A 422 -19.33 16.65 3.69
C ALA A 422 -18.15 16.04 2.90
N GLY A 423 -18.40 15.03 2.06
CA GLY A 423 -17.41 14.37 1.21
C GLY A 423 -16.60 13.26 1.90
N TYR A 424 -17.00 12.84 3.11
CA TYR A 424 -16.34 11.70 3.76
C TYR A 424 -16.78 10.39 3.13
N VAL A 425 -15.80 9.58 2.80
CA VAL A 425 -16.00 8.28 2.17
C VAL A 425 -15.94 7.18 3.22
N ARG A 426 -16.94 6.30 3.21
CA ARG A 426 -16.99 5.08 4.03
C ARG A 426 -16.87 3.88 3.12
N ILE A 427 -15.93 2.98 3.41
CA ILE A 427 -15.77 1.72 2.68
C ILE A 427 -16.61 0.65 3.36
N THR A 428 -17.42 -0.04 2.57
CA THR A 428 -18.25 -1.17 3.03
C THR A 428 -17.62 -2.52 2.70
N GLY A 429 -16.87 -2.62 1.61
CA GLY A 429 -16.20 -3.87 1.20
C GLY A 429 -15.63 -3.79 -0.21
N ARG A 430 -15.38 -4.97 -0.78
CA ARG A 430 -14.97 -5.10 -2.18
C ARG A 430 -16.05 -5.79 -2.97
N VAL A 431 -16.23 -5.38 -4.22
CA VAL A 431 -17.14 -6.05 -5.16
C VAL A 431 -16.89 -7.56 -5.20
N LYS A 432 -15.64 -7.96 -5.29
CA LYS A 432 -15.21 -9.38 -5.40
C LYS A 432 -15.26 -10.18 -4.10
N ASP A 433 -15.25 -9.50 -2.95
CA ASP A 433 -15.25 -10.16 -1.63
C ASP A 433 -16.67 -10.23 -1.05
N MET A 434 -17.65 -9.63 -1.74
CA MET A 434 -19.06 -9.67 -1.36
C MET A 434 -19.55 -11.12 -1.43
N ILE A 435 -20.17 -11.57 -0.36
CA ILE A 435 -20.71 -12.93 -0.23
C ILE A 435 -22.17 -12.90 -0.71
N ILE A 436 -22.50 -13.73 -1.68
CA ILE A 436 -23.87 -13.82 -2.19
C ILE A 436 -24.52 -15.09 -1.61
N ARG A 437 -25.34 -14.87 -0.57
CA ARG A 437 -26.01 -15.96 0.12
C ARG A 437 -27.53 -15.94 -0.14
N GLY A 438 -28.02 -16.88 -0.93
CA GLY A 438 -29.46 -16.98 -1.22
C GLY A 438 -30.04 -15.74 -1.90
N GLY A 439 -29.22 -14.99 -2.65
CA GLY A 439 -29.60 -13.72 -3.30
C GLY A 439 -29.34 -12.47 -2.43
N GLU A 440 -28.96 -12.62 -1.17
CA GLU A 440 -28.62 -11.52 -0.28
C GLU A 440 -27.13 -11.19 -0.37
N ASN A 441 -26.82 -9.90 -0.49
CA ASN A 441 -25.45 -9.39 -0.50
C ASN A 441 -24.97 -9.17 0.93
N ILE A 442 -23.93 -9.90 1.33
CA ILE A 442 -23.30 -9.80 2.65
C ILE A 442 -21.89 -9.22 2.47
N TYR A 443 -21.61 -8.16 3.20
CA TYR A 443 -20.30 -7.49 3.17
C TYR A 443 -19.45 -8.00 4.35
N PRO A 444 -18.33 -8.70 4.09
CA PRO A 444 -17.46 -9.25 5.13
C PRO A 444 -17.07 -8.24 6.19
N ARG A 445 -16.79 -7.01 5.81
CA ARG A 445 -16.33 -5.94 6.69
C ARG A 445 -17.31 -5.62 7.81
N GLU A 446 -18.61 -5.63 7.54
CA GLU A 446 -19.64 -5.39 8.57
C GLU A 446 -19.53 -6.40 9.72
N ILE A 447 -19.26 -7.65 9.37
CA ILE A 447 -19.12 -8.75 10.33
C ILE A 447 -17.76 -8.67 11.02
N GLU A 448 -16.69 -8.38 10.28
CA GLU A 448 -15.33 -8.20 10.80
C GLU A 448 -15.28 -7.06 11.83
N ASP A 449 -15.85 -5.89 11.50
CA ASP A 449 -15.91 -4.73 12.38
C ASP A 449 -16.67 -5.06 13.69
N LEU A 450 -17.79 -5.79 13.61
CA LEU A 450 -18.52 -6.23 14.80
C LEU A 450 -17.71 -7.21 15.64
N LEU A 451 -17.15 -8.26 15.03
CA LEU A 451 -16.37 -9.27 15.75
C LEU A 451 -15.11 -8.69 16.40
N PHE A 452 -14.52 -7.67 15.79
CA PHE A 452 -13.35 -7.00 16.34
C PHE A 452 -13.66 -6.23 17.64
N THR A 453 -14.91 -5.91 17.92
CA THR A 453 -15.33 -5.29 19.20
C THR A 453 -15.37 -6.28 20.37
N HIS A 454 -15.25 -7.58 20.11
CA HIS A 454 -15.21 -8.59 21.17
C HIS A 454 -13.85 -8.58 21.87
N GLU A 455 -13.82 -8.51 23.19
CA GLU A 455 -12.60 -8.34 24.00
C GLU A 455 -11.54 -9.41 23.79
N SER A 456 -11.96 -10.66 23.51
CA SER A 456 -11.07 -11.81 23.29
C SER A 456 -10.58 -11.94 21.83
N VAL A 457 -11.06 -11.12 20.89
CA VAL A 457 -10.66 -11.17 19.47
C VAL A 457 -9.43 -10.30 19.25
N ALA A 458 -8.33 -10.91 18.78
CA ALA A 458 -7.13 -10.21 18.36
C ALA A 458 -7.23 -9.76 16.90
N ASN A 459 -7.72 -10.65 16.03
CA ASN A 459 -7.89 -10.37 14.60
C ASN A 459 -8.98 -11.28 14.01
N VAL A 460 -9.58 -10.86 12.90
CA VAL A 460 -10.65 -11.61 12.22
C VAL A 460 -10.65 -11.35 10.73
N SER A 461 -11.03 -12.37 9.96
CA SER A 461 -11.26 -12.26 8.52
C SER A 461 -12.46 -13.11 8.13
N VAL A 462 -13.37 -12.53 7.35
CA VAL A 462 -14.61 -13.16 6.90
C VAL A 462 -14.55 -13.41 5.41
N VAL A 463 -14.94 -14.62 4.98
CA VAL A 463 -14.96 -15.04 3.57
C VAL A 463 -16.24 -15.80 3.23
N GLY A 464 -16.60 -15.80 1.96
CA GLY A 464 -17.64 -16.68 1.41
C GLY A 464 -17.07 -18.07 1.10
N LEU A 465 -17.76 -19.11 1.56
CA LEU A 465 -17.47 -20.48 1.17
C LEU A 465 -18.59 -20.99 0.26
N PRO A 466 -18.29 -21.75 -0.80
CA PRO A 466 -19.31 -22.33 -1.66
C PRO A 466 -20.31 -23.18 -0.88
N HIS A 467 -21.58 -23.08 -1.19
CA HIS A 467 -22.64 -23.89 -0.59
C HIS A 467 -23.69 -24.29 -1.63
N HIS A 468 -24.08 -25.54 -1.64
CA HIS A 468 -24.95 -26.11 -2.68
C HIS A 468 -26.35 -25.48 -2.76
N GLU A 469 -26.92 -25.07 -1.62
CA GLU A 469 -28.26 -24.51 -1.52
C GLU A 469 -28.25 -22.97 -1.61
N TRP A 470 -27.27 -22.33 -0.97
CA TRP A 470 -27.25 -20.87 -0.76
C TRP A 470 -26.30 -20.14 -1.71
N GLY A 471 -25.58 -20.86 -2.61
CA GLY A 471 -24.51 -20.30 -3.41
C GLY A 471 -23.24 -20.11 -2.58
N GLU A 472 -23.31 -19.26 -1.57
CA GLU A 472 -22.24 -19.09 -0.57
C GLU A 472 -22.79 -19.06 0.85
N ILE A 473 -21.91 -19.38 1.81
CA ILE A 473 -22.15 -19.22 3.25
C ILE A 473 -21.03 -18.40 3.87
N VAL A 474 -21.32 -17.75 5.00
CA VAL A 474 -20.36 -16.91 5.70
C VAL A 474 -19.46 -17.77 6.59
N ALA A 475 -18.15 -17.62 6.43
CA ALA A 475 -17.13 -18.22 7.28
C ALA A 475 -16.26 -17.13 7.94
N ALA A 476 -16.06 -17.25 9.26
CA ALA A 476 -15.18 -16.38 10.03
C ALA A 476 -13.93 -17.14 10.49
N PHE A 477 -12.77 -16.60 10.15
CA PHE A 477 -11.47 -17.01 10.67
C PHE A 477 -11.07 -16.05 11.78
N VAL A 478 -10.84 -16.55 12.99
CA VAL A 478 -10.69 -15.71 14.17
C VAL A 478 -9.40 -16.06 14.90
N GLN A 479 -8.60 -15.03 15.21
CA GLN A 479 -7.43 -15.13 16.07
C GLN A 479 -7.79 -14.61 17.47
N ALA A 480 -7.62 -15.47 18.48
CA ALA A 480 -7.85 -15.08 19.86
C ALA A 480 -6.69 -14.25 20.41
N ARG A 481 -6.96 -13.37 21.36
CA ARG A 481 -5.91 -12.70 22.15
C ARG A 481 -5.19 -13.72 23.03
N PRO A 482 -3.87 -13.59 23.23
CA PRO A 482 -3.13 -14.48 24.10
C PRO A 482 -3.74 -14.57 25.51
N GLY A 483 -4.03 -15.78 25.97
CA GLY A 483 -4.59 -16.04 27.29
C GLY A 483 -6.09 -15.73 27.46
N ALA A 484 -6.77 -15.25 26.41
CA ALA A 484 -8.20 -14.99 26.46
C ALA A 484 -8.99 -16.23 25.97
N PRO A 485 -9.95 -16.77 26.76
CA PRO A 485 -10.81 -17.82 26.26
C PRO A 485 -11.74 -17.27 25.17
N LEU A 486 -11.82 -17.98 24.04
CA LEU A 486 -12.71 -17.64 22.96
C LEU A 486 -13.38 -18.88 22.41
N THR A 487 -14.70 -18.88 22.37
CA THR A 487 -15.49 -20.00 21.85
C THR A 487 -16.43 -19.52 20.74
N GLN A 488 -16.87 -20.44 19.90
CA GLN A 488 -17.82 -20.18 18.85
C GLN A 488 -19.15 -19.63 19.42
N GLU A 489 -19.62 -20.19 20.53
CA GLU A 489 -20.88 -19.78 21.18
C GLU A 489 -20.82 -18.34 21.69
N ALA A 490 -19.66 -17.91 22.21
CA ALA A 490 -19.44 -16.53 22.64
C ALA A 490 -19.52 -15.56 21.46
N LEU A 491 -18.92 -15.92 20.32
CA LEU A 491 -18.95 -15.11 19.11
C LEU A 491 -20.34 -15.05 18.47
N ILE A 492 -21.06 -16.18 18.42
CA ILE A 492 -22.46 -16.22 17.96
C ILE A 492 -23.33 -15.34 18.86
N SER A 493 -23.20 -15.45 20.18
CA SER A 493 -23.92 -14.59 21.13
C SER A 493 -23.59 -13.12 20.94
N HIS A 494 -22.32 -12.80 20.64
CA HIS A 494 -21.89 -11.44 20.35
C HIS A 494 -22.52 -10.87 19.08
N CYS A 495 -22.76 -11.70 18.07
CA CYS A 495 -23.43 -11.29 16.82
C CYS A 495 -24.94 -11.20 16.95
N THR A 496 -25.55 -12.04 17.81
CA THR A 496 -27.01 -12.16 17.92
C THR A 496 -27.64 -10.84 18.36
N GLY A 497 -28.64 -10.40 17.60
CA GLY A 497 -29.36 -9.14 17.85
C GLY A 497 -28.59 -7.87 17.43
N ARG A 498 -27.35 -8.00 16.95
CA ARG A 498 -26.52 -6.87 16.47
C ARG A 498 -26.42 -6.83 14.95
N ILE A 499 -26.47 -8.00 14.29
CA ILE A 499 -26.55 -8.14 12.84
C ILE A 499 -27.69 -9.10 12.48
N ALA A 500 -28.14 -9.04 11.22
CA ALA A 500 -29.15 -9.95 10.71
C ALA A 500 -28.67 -11.40 10.80
N SER A 501 -29.60 -12.32 11.12
CA SER A 501 -29.26 -13.73 11.38
C SER A 501 -28.57 -14.41 10.20
N TYR A 502 -28.92 -14.05 8.96
CA TYR A 502 -28.29 -14.62 7.77
C TYR A 502 -26.84 -14.17 7.55
N LYS A 503 -26.40 -13.09 8.22
CA LYS A 503 -25.01 -12.59 8.22
C LYS A 503 -24.13 -13.27 9.27
N ILE A 504 -24.71 -13.90 10.30
CA ILE A 504 -23.94 -14.59 11.34
C ILE A 504 -23.18 -15.74 10.68
N PRO A 505 -21.83 -15.82 10.89
CA PRO A 505 -21.04 -16.88 10.30
C PRO A 505 -21.55 -18.28 10.68
N GLN A 506 -21.60 -19.17 9.72
CA GLN A 506 -21.98 -20.57 9.88
C GLN A 506 -20.76 -21.46 10.12
N VAL A 507 -19.61 -21.03 9.58
CA VAL A 507 -18.32 -21.68 9.79
C VAL A 507 -17.44 -20.76 10.62
N TRP A 508 -16.82 -21.35 11.66
CA TRP A 508 -15.92 -20.66 12.57
C TRP A 508 -14.60 -21.44 12.64
N GLU A 509 -13.51 -20.81 12.23
CA GLU A 509 -12.16 -21.38 12.29
C GLU A 509 -11.29 -20.53 13.19
N PHE A 510 -10.69 -21.15 14.22
CA PHE A 510 -9.72 -20.49 15.08
C PHE A 510 -8.32 -20.69 14.51
N VAL A 511 -7.63 -19.58 14.24
CA VAL A 511 -6.30 -19.59 13.63
C VAL A 511 -5.26 -19.01 14.58
N ALA A 512 -4.07 -19.60 14.57
CA ALA A 512 -2.93 -19.06 15.31
C ALA A 512 -2.38 -17.79 14.64
N ASP A 513 -2.34 -17.81 13.29
CA ASP A 513 -1.86 -16.72 12.46
C ASP A 513 -2.63 -16.66 11.14
N PHE A 514 -2.64 -15.49 10.51
CA PHE A 514 -3.24 -15.28 9.19
C PHE A 514 -2.19 -15.35 8.09
N PRO A 515 -2.51 -15.95 6.91
CA PRO A 515 -1.70 -15.77 5.73
C PRO A 515 -1.76 -14.29 5.30
N GLN A 516 -0.59 -13.67 5.18
CA GLN A 516 -0.47 -12.26 4.87
C GLN A 516 0.40 -12.05 3.63
N THR A 517 0.13 -10.95 2.92
CA THR A 517 1.05 -10.42 1.90
C THR A 517 2.28 -9.83 2.60
N ALA A 518 3.35 -9.57 1.84
CA ALA A 518 4.53 -8.88 2.37
C ALA A 518 4.23 -7.46 2.89
N SER A 519 3.11 -6.86 2.48
CA SER A 519 2.60 -5.58 3.00
C SER A 519 1.69 -5.73 4.23
N GLY A 520 1.54 -6.94 4.79
CA GLY A 520 0.75 -7.21 6.00
C GLY A 520 -0.76 -7.36 5.79
N LYS A 521 -1.24 -7.44 4.55
CA LYS A 521 -2.67 -7.67 4.24
C LYS A 521 -3.03 -9.15 4.34
N ILE A 522 -4.16 -9.47 4.97
CA ILE A 522 -4.67 -10.84 5.03
C ILE A 522 -5.08 -11.32 3.62
N GLN A 523 -4.62 -12.51 3.25
CA GLN A 523 -4.94 -13.17 1.98
C GLN A 523 -6.21 -14.01 2.12
N LYS A 524 -7.38 -13.40 1.88
CA LYS A 524 -8.69 -14.05 2.02
C LYS A 524 -8.82 -15.30 1.14
N PHE A 525 -8.28 -15.28 -0.08
CA PHE A 525 -8.29 -16.44 -0.97
C PHE A 525 -7.52 -17.63 -0.37
N ALA A 526 -6.38 -17.37 0.28
CA ALA A 526 -5.60 -18.44 0.92
C ALA A 526 -6.34 -19.08 2.10
N LEU A 527 -7.13 -18.30 2.85
CA LEU A 527 -7.99 -18.82 3.91
C LEU A 527 -9.08 -19.73 3.33
N ARG A 528 -9.75 -19.27 2.28
CA ARG A 528 -10.78 -20.05 1.57
C ARG A 528 -10.22 -21.36 1.00
N ASP A 529 -9.09 -21.28 0.26
CA ASP A 529 -8.46 -22.44 -0.36
C ASP A 529 -7.96 -23.44 0.70
N HIS A 530 -7.37 -22.96 1.80
CA HIS A 530 -6.95 -23.81 2.91
C HIS A 530 -8.13 -24.56 3.52
N TYR A 531 -9.24 -23.87 3.78
CA TYR A 531 -10.45 -24.50 4.30
C TYR A 531 -10.96 -25.57 3.36
N LEU A 532 -11.14 -25.25 2.09
CA LEU A 532 -11.67 -26.15 1.05
C LEU A 532 -10.76 -27.37 0.83
N SER A 533 -9.44 -27.22 0.93
CA SER A 533 -8.50 -28.34 0.81
C SER A 533 -8.61 -29.35 1.96
N ARG A 534 -9.01 -28.91 3.15
CA ARG A 534 -9.20 -29.78 4.34
C ARG A 534 -10.57 -30.45 4.39
N THR A 535 -11.62 -29.73 3.99
CA THR A 535 -13.00 -30.17 4.12
C THR A 535 -13.58 -30.77 2.83
N GLY A 536 -12.85 -30.60 1.71
CA GLY A 536 -13.33 -30.92 0.37
C GLY A 536 -14.34 -29.89 -0.15
N PRO A 537 -14.63 -29.88 -1.46
CA PRO A 537 -15.71 -29.08 -1.99
C PRO A 537 -17.04 -29.51 -1.35
N PRO A 538 -17.97 -28.56 -1.14
CA PRO A 538 -19.30 -28.91 -0.61
C PRO A 538 -19.93 -29.97 -1.54
N PRO A 539 -20.68 -30.95 -0.97
CA PRO A 539 -21.27 -32.04 -1.76
C PRO A 539 -22.14 -31.47 -2.89
N GLN A 540 -21.90 -31.91 -4.08
CA GLN A 540 -22.74 -31.56 -5.24
C GLN A 540 -24.12 -32.20 -5.06
N PRO A 541 -25.21 -31.62 -5.59
CA PRO A 541 -26.56 -32.18 -5.48
C PRO A 541 -26.66 -33.65 -5.93
N ASP A 542 -25.84 -34.06 -6.88
CA ASP A 542 -25.78 -35.45 -7.38
C ASP A 542 -25.10 -36.43 -6.41
N ASP A 543 -24.28 -35.96 -5.48
CA ASP A 543 -23.61 -36.82 -4.49
C ASP A 543 -24.55 -37.23 -3.33
N LEU A 544 -25.63 -36.47 -3.11
CA LEU A 544 -26.64 -36.78 -2.09
C LEU A 544 -27.54 -37.97 -2.54
N HIS A 545 -27.75 -38.14 -3.83
CA HIS A 545 -28.50 -39.30 -4.37
C HIS A 545 -27.70 -40.60 -4.36
N ARG A 546 -26.37 -40.57 -4.25
CA ARG A 546 -25.52 -41.76 -4.22
C ARG A 546 -25.24 -42.32 -2.82
N ARG A 547 -25.58 -41.57 -1.76
CA ARG A 547 -25.41 -42.04 -0.35
C ARG A 547 -26.69 -42.61 0.30
N GLY A 548 -27.78 -42.64 -0.47
CA GLY A 548 -29.09 -43.14 0.01
C GLY A 548 -29.57 -44.40 -0.74
N ALA A 549 -28.69 -45.15 -1.43
CA ALA A 549 -29.01 -46.43 -2.06
C ALA A 549 -28.23 -47.57 -1.41
#